data_44b032dede0c48aad2069f0ff07c967b
#
_entry.id   44b032dede0c48aad2069f0ff07c967b
#
_cell.length_a   1.000
_cell.length_b   1.000
_cell.length_c   1.000
_cell.angle_alpha   90.00
_cell.angle_beta   90.00
_cell.angle_gamma   90.00
#
_symmetry.space_group_name_H-M   'P 1'
#
loop_
_entity.id
_entity.type
_entity.pdbx_description
1 polymer ?
#
loop_
_entity_poly.entity_id
_entity_poly.type
_entity_poly.pdbx_seq_one_letter_code
_entity_poly.pdbx_strand_id
1 'polypeptide(L)'
;MKKQILDAIQKNGRYSTEDLAAMLATDEQTIKKEIKEMEDANVICGYPTLINWDQTDCELVTALIEVKVTPQRNMGFNKVAERIYRFEEVESVYLMSGGFDLTVVIQGKSMKEVARFVSEKLSTLESVNSTSTYFVLKKYKIGRASCRERV
;
A
#
# COMPACT_ATOMS: atom_id res chain seq x y z
N MET A 1 -17.48 -5.55 18.11
CA MET A 1 -16.75 -4.30 18.44
C MET A 1 -15.61 -4.00 17.48
N LYS A 2 -14.68 -4.93 17.27
CA LYS A 2 -13.51 -4.70 16.37
C LYS A 2 -13.93 -4.33 14.95
N LYS A 3 -14.86 -5.05 14.35
CA LYS A 3 -15.34 -4.75 13.00
C LYS A 3 -15.94 -3.34 12.89
N GLN A 4 -16.68 -2.92 13.89
CA GLN A 4 -17.29 -1.58 13.92
C GLN A 4 -16.24 -0.49 13.99
N ILE A 5 -15.18 -0.69 14.78
CA ILE A 5 -14.04 0.24 14.83
C ILE A 5 -13.34 0.30 13.48
N LEU A 6 -13.05 -0.84 12.88
CA LEU A 6 -12.39 -0.92 11.57
C LEU A 6 -13.21 -0.22 10.48
N ASP A 7 -14.51 -0.45 10.44
CA ASP A 7 -15.39 0.21 9.46
C ASP A 7 -15.37 1.73 9.62
N ALA A 8 -15.33 2.22 10.86
CA ALA A 8 -15.28 3.65 11.14
C ALA A 8 -13.93 4.28 10.73
N ILE A 9 -12.81 3.69 11.17
CA ILE A 9 -11.47 4.24 10.90
C ILE A 9 -11.05 4.08 9.44
N GLN A 10 -11.58 3.08 8.75
CA GLN A 10 -11.36 2.94 7.31
C GLN A 10 -11.95 4.11 6.53
N LYS A 11 -13.08 4.65 6.99
CA LYS A 11 -13.72 5.82 6.39
C LYS A 11 -13.03 7.12 6.80
N ASN A 12 -12.60 7.22 8.05
CA ASN A 12 -11.94 8.41 8.58
C ASN A 12 -10.95 8.01 9.68
N GLY A 13 -9.68 7.92 9.31
CA GLY A 13 -8.59 7.56 10.23
C GLY A 13 -8.28 8.63 11.27
N ARG A 14 -8.93 9.80 11.21
CA ARG A 14 -8.71 10.90 12.17
C ARG A 14 -9.63 10.85 13.38
N TYR A 15 -10.57 9.93 13.45
CA TYR A 15 -11.40 9.77 14.64
C TYR A 15 -10.51 9.48 15.85
N SER A 16 -10.71 10.25 16.93
CA SER A 16 -10.06 9.99 18.19
C SER A 16 -10.70 8.78 18.89
N THR A 17 -10.03 8.24 19.87
CA THR A 17 -10.61 7.17 20.70
C THR A 17 -11.87 7.63 21.42
N GLU A 18 -11.91 8.90 21.79
CA GLU A 18 -13.10 9.53 22.38
C GLU A 18 -14.27 9.59 21.40
N ASP A 19 -14.00 10.00 20.15
CA ASP A 19 -15.01 10.03 19.07
C ASP A 19 -15.60 8.64 18.83
N LEU A 20 -14.74 7.63 18.73
CA LEU A 20 -15.16 6.25 18.50
C LEU A 20 -15.99 5.70 19.66
N ALA A 21 -15.61 6.03 20.90
CA ALA A 21 -16.37 5.63 22.06
C ALA A 21 -17.78 6.20 22.05
N ALA A 22 -17.92 7.47 21.69
CA ALA A 22 -19.23 8.12 21.56
C ALA A 22 -20.06 7.47 20.41
N MET A 23 -19.44 7.26 19.25
CA MET A 23 -20.12 6.68 18.06
C MET A 23 -20.62 5.26 18.31
N LEU A 24 -19.85 4.45 19.05
CA LEU A 24 -20.14 3.03 19.29
C LEU A 24 -20.80 2.77 20.65
N ALA A 25 -21.15 3.82 21.37
CA ALA A 25 -21.81 3.73 22.68
C ALA A 25 -21.05 2.84 23.68
N THR A 26 -19.75 3.04 23.75
CA THR A 26 -18.86 2.33 24.68
C THR A 26 -17.91 3.29 25.37
N ASP A 27 -17.06 2.81 26.25
CA ASP A 27 -16.06 3.64 26.91
C ASP A 27 -14.76 3.75 26.11
N GLU A 28 -13.99 4.79 26.38
CA GLU A 28 -12.73 5.05 25.69
C GLU A 28 -11.67 3.97 25.95
N GLN A 29 -11.68 3.40 27.16
CA GLN A 29 -10.72 2.35 27.54
C GLN A 29 -10.92 1.08 26.68
N THR A 30 -12.17 0.72 26.42
CA THR A 30 -12.51 -0.42 25.55
C THR A 30 -11.98 -0.15 24.12
N ILE A 31 -12.20 1.06 23.59
CA ILE A 31 -11.71 1.44 22.26
C ILE A 31 -10.18 1.34 22.19
N LYS A 32 -9.47 1.92 23.16
CA LYS A 32 -8.00 1.88 23.21
C LYS A 32 -7.47 0.44 23.24
N LYS A 33 -8.10 -0.40 24.04
CA LYS A 33 -7.73 -1.82 24.16
C LYS A 33 -7.92 -2.56 22.83
N GLU A 34 -9.07 -2.40 22.22
CA GLU A 34 -9.40 -3.07 20.95
C GLU A 34 -8.47 -2.61 19.82
N ILE A 35 -8.18 -1.32 19.72
CA ILE A 35 -7.26 -0.77 18.72
C ILE A 35 -5.86 -1.32 18.93
N LYS A 36 -5.37 -1.31 20.17
CA LYS A 36 -4.03 -1.83 20.48
C LYS A 36 -3.91 -3.31 20.11
N GLU A 37 -4.90 -4.11 20.43
CA GLU A 37 -4.90 -5.53 20.05
C GLU A 37 -4.84 -5.72 18.54
N MET A 38 -5.58 -4.90 17.79
CA MET A 38 -5.58 -4.97 16.31
C MET A 38 -4.28 -4.46 15.71
N GLU A 39 -3.64 -3.45 16.31
CA GLU A 39 -2.31 -2.99 15.89
C GLU A 39 -1.25 -4.06 16.15
N ASP A 40 -1.26 -4.65 17.34
CA ASP A 40 -0.31 -5.70 17.72
C ASP A 40 -0.46 -6.97 16.86
N ALA A 41 -1.68 -7.26 16.42
CA ALA A 41 -1.99 -8.39 15.55
C ALA A 41 -1.82 -8.10 14.05
N ASN A 42 -1.34 -6.90 13.69
CA ASN A 42 -1.19 -6.43 12.30
C ASN A 42 -2.50 -6.44 11.50
N VAL A 43 -3.64 -6.32 12.16
CA VAL A 43 -4.93 -6.08 11.51
C VAL A 43 -4.98 -4.62 11.03
N ILE A 44 -4.55 -3.70 11.90
CA ILE A 44 -4.33 -2.30 11.53
C ILE A 44 -2.86 -2.15 11.21
N CYS A 45 -2.55 -1.89 9.95
CA CYS A 45 -1.18 -1.77 9.47
C CYS A 45 -0.64 -0.34 9.54
N GLY A 46 -1.52 0.65 9.66
CA GLY A 46 -1.13 2.05 9.73
C GLY A 46 -2.30 2.98 9.50
N TYR A 47 -2.04 4.27 9.58
CA TYR A 47 -3.03 5.33 9.43
C TYR A 47 -2.57 6.36 8.38
N PRO A 48 -2.33 5.94 7.14
CA PRO A 48 -1.81 6.86 6.13
C PRO A 48 -2.86 7.88 5.70
N THR A 49 -2.38 9.02 5.26
CA THR A 49 -3.23 10.07 4.68
C THR A 49 -3.27 9.88 3.17
N LEU A 50 -4.46 9.99 2.59
CA LEU A 50 -4.62 10.00 1.14
C LEU A 50 -4.25 11.40 0.61
N ILE A 51 -3.24 11.47 -0.25
CA ILE A 51 -2.74 12.74 -0.78
C ILE A 51 -2.81 12.73 -2.30
N ASN A 52 -3.47 13.73 -2.86
CA ASN A 52 -3.41 14.00 -4.28
C ASN A 52 -2.20 14.91 -4.56
N TRP A 53 -1.06 14.29 -4.84
CA TRP A 53 0.20 14.98 -5.08
C TRP A 53 0.16 15.86 -6.34
N ASP A 54 -0.74 15.57 -7.28
CA ASP A 54 -0.92 16.37 -8.50
C ASP A 54 -1.42 17.79 -8.19
N GLN A 55 -2.03 18.00 -7.01
CA GLN A 55 -2.48 19.31 -6.53
C GLN A 55 -1.40 20.04 -5.70
N THR A 56 -0.20 19.50 -5.66
CA THR A 56 0.95 20.09 -4.96
C THR A 56 2.04 20.43 -5.97
N ASP A 57 3.07 21.16 -5.52
CA ASP A 57 4.26 21.45 -6.33
C ASP A 57 5.22 20.27 -6.44
N CYS A 58 4.98 19.20 -5.70
CA CYS A 58 5.80 17.99 -5.73
C CYS A 58 5.40 17.08 -6.87
N GLU A 59 6.36 16.73 -7.71
CA GLU A 59 6.17 15.71 -8.74
C GLU A 59 6.47 14.34 -8.17
N LEU A 60 5.47 13.48 -8.14
CA LEU A 60 5.62 12.08 -7.78
C LEU A 60 5.04 11.19 -8.88
N VAL A 61 5.81 10.19 -9.24
CA VAL A 61 5.43 9.22 -10.26
C VAL A 61 5.10 7.90 -9.55
N THR A 62 3.90 7.40 -9.78
CA THR A 62 3.49 6.08 -9.32
C THR A 62 3.61 5.08 -10.46
N ALA A 63 4.18 3.93 -10.17
CA ALA A 63 4.31 2.86 -11.15
C ALA A 63 3.76 1.55 -10.57
N LEU A 64 3.12 0.79 -11.46
CA LEU A 64 2.67 -0.57 -11.20
C LEU A 64 3.59 -1.49 -12.00
N ILE A 65 4.26 -2.41 -11.33
CA ILE A 65 5.22 -3.31 -11.97
C ILE A 65 4.71 -4.73 -11.84
N GLU A 66 4.46 -5.35 -12.99
CA GLU A 66 4.14 -6.77 -13.06
C GLU A 66 5.44 -7.56 -13.06
N VAL A 67 5.54 -8.54 -12.18
CA VAL A 67 6.75 -9.34 -12.00
C VAL A 67 6.43 -10.82 -12.18
N LYS A 68 7.18 -11.47 -13.07
CA LYS A 68 7.18 -12.94 -13.19
C LYS A 68 8.36 -13.50 -12.42
N VAL A 69 8.10 -14.45 -11.57
CA VAL A 69 9.11 -15.05 -10.73
C VAL A 69 9.10 -16.58 -10.85
N THR A 70 10.25 -17.19 -10.59
CA THR A 70 10.34 -18.65 -10.43
C THR A 70 10.15 -18.96 -8.95
N PRO A 71 9.09 -19.69 -8.57
CA PRO A 71 8.91 -20.06 -7.17
C PRO A 71 10.03 -20.98 -6.71
N GLN A 72 10.55 -20.73 -5.51
CA GLN A 72 11.57 -21.58 -4.92
C GLN A 72 10.92 -22.80 -4.25
N ARG A 73 11.61 -23.94 -4.33
CA ARG A 73 11.18 -25.16 -3.66
C ARG A 73 10.92 -24.89 -2.17
N ASN A 74 9.75 -25.31 -1.68
CA ASN A 74 9.30 -25.23 -0.30
C ASN A 74 9.01 -23.81 0.23
N MET A 75 9.27 -22.76 -0.55
CA MET A 75 9.03 -21.38 -0.11
C MET A 75 8.03 -20.61 -1.00
N GLY A 76 7.69 -21.16 -2.16
CA GLY A 76 6.78 -20.51 -3.10
C GLY A 76 7.26 -19.10 -3.45
N PHE A 77 6.35 -18.14 -3.41
CA PHE A 77 6.62 -16.74 -3.75
C PHE A 77 7.01 -15.88 -2.55
N ASN A 78 6.88 -16.40 -1.34
CA ASN A 78 7.03 -15.60 -0.12
C ASN A 78 8.41 -14.96 0.04
N LYS A 79 9.46 -15.69 -0.28
CA LYS A 79 10.83 -15.21 -0.12
C LYS A 79 11.16 -14.08 -1.10
N VAL A 80 10.70 -14.20 -2.34
CA VAL A 80 10.89 -13.15 -3.36
C VAL A 80 10.11 -11.91 -2.97
N ALA A 81 8.84 -12.07 -2.58
CA ALA A 81 8.00 -10.98 -2.12
C ALA A 81 8.63 -10.26 -0.92
N GLU A 82 9.18 -11.01 0.03
CA GLU A 82 9.85 -10.45 1.20
C GLU A 82 11.07 -9.60 0.81
N ARG A 83 11.87 -10.04 -0.13
CA ARG A 83 13.01 -9.25 -0.64
C ARG A 83 12.54 -7.96 -1.31
N ILE A 84 11.43 -8.03 -2.05
CA ILE A 84 10.88 -6.88 -2.78
C ILE A 84 10.32 -5.84 -1.80
N TYR A 85 9.48 -6.25 -0.84
CA TYR A 85 8.85 -5.27 0.05
C TYR A 85 9.83 -4.62 1.03
N ARG A 86 11.03 -5.15 1.19
CA ARG A 86 12.07 -4.51 2.00
C ARG A 86 12.71 -3.29 1.33
N PHE A 87 12.56 -3.13 0.03
CA PHE A 87 13.02 -1.91 -0.62
C PHE A 87 12.16 -0.73 -0.20
N GLU A 88 12.82 0.37 0.15
CA GLU A 88 12.18 1.57 0.66
C GLU A 88 11.21 2.21 -0.34
N GLU A 89 11.52 2.09 -1.63
CA GLU A 89 10.70 2.64 -2.73
C GLU A 89 9.37 1.90 -2.90
N VAL A 90 9.23 0.70 -2.35
CA VAL A 90 8.06 -0.14 -2.53
C VAL A 90 6.96 0.23 -1.55
N GLU A 91 5.79 0.60 -2.07
CA GLU A 91 4.60 0.88 -1.26
C GLU A 91 3.80 -0.39 -0.96
N SER A 92 3.63 -1.25 -1.95
CA SER A 92 2.81 -2.46 -1.82
C SER A 92 3.33 -3.56 -2.72
N VAL A 93 3.12 -4.81 -2.28
CA VAL A 93 3.41 -6.01 -3.05
C VAL A 93 2.23 -6.95 -2.90
N TYR A 94 1.68 -7.42 -4.03
CA TYR A 94 0.55 -8.33 -4.06
C TYR A 94 0.89 -9.57 -4.85
N LEU A 95 0.50 -10.75 -4.33
CA LEU A 95 0.48 -11.97 -5.11
C LEU A 95 -0.79 -11.98 -5.96
N MET A 96 -0.63 -12.19 -7.26
CA MET A 96 -1.72 -12.08 -8.23
C MET A 96 -2.04 -13.43 -8.87
N SER A 97 -3.30 -13.63 -9.20
CA SER A 97 -3.72 -14.69 -10.11
C SER A 97 -3.80 -14.10 -11.52
N GLY A 98 -3.12 -14.69 -12.50
CA GLY A 98 -3.13 -14.19 -13.87
C GLY A 98 -1.85 -14.49 -14.62
N GLY A 99 -1.54 -13.67 -15.60
CA GLY A 99 -0.38 -13.86 -16.48
C GLY A 99 0.98 -13.52 -15.86
N PHE A 100 0.98 -12.93 -14.67
CA PHE A 100 2.17 -12.62 -13.88
C PHE A 100 1.92 -12.97 -12.41
N ASP A 101 2.98 -12.97 -11.61
CA ASP A 101 2.91 -13.52 -10.26
C ASP A 101 2.75 -12.45 -9.18
N LEU A 102 3.48 -11.34 -9.30
CA LEU A 102 3.45 -10.27 -8.32
C LEU A 102 3.17 -8.91 -8.98
N THR A 103 2.42 -8.08 -8.29
CA THR A 103 2.29 -6.66 -8.61
C THR A 103 3.01 -5.86 -7.54
N VAL A 104 3.95 -5.02 -7.96
CA VAL A 104 4.70 -4.13 -7.09
C VAL A 104 4.30 -2.69 -7.38
N VAL A 105 3.91 -1.96 -6.35
CA VAL A 105 3.56 -0.54 -6.47
C VAL A 105 4.70 0.27 -5.86
N ILE A 106 5.25 1.18 -6.65
CA ILE A 106 6.31 2.08 -6.19
C ILE A 106 5.99 3.53 -6.49
N GLN A 107 6.58 4.42 -5.72
CA GLN A 107 6.60 5.86 -5.99
C GLN A 107 8.04 6.32 -6.16
N GLY A 108 8.25 7.19 -7.15
CA GLY A 108 9.53 7.84 -7.39
C GLY A 108 9.33 9.29 -7.75
N LYS A 109 10.43 10.05 -7.77
CA LYS A 109 10.42 11.48 -8.12
C LYS A 109 10.31 11.70 -9.62
N SER A 110 10.68 10.70 -10.42
CA SER A 110 10.67 10.76 -11.89
C SER A 110 10.53 9.37 -12.49
N MET A 111 10.13 9.30 -13.75
CA MET A 111 10.12 8.05 -14.51
C MET A 111 11.51 7.41 -14.58
N LYS A 112 12.54 8.24 -14.65
CA LYS A 112 13.94 7.78 -14.69
C LYS A 112 14.34 7.09 -13.38
N GLU A 113 13.93 7.62 -12.24
CA GLU A 113 14.17 7.03 -10.93
C GLU A 113 13.48 5.67 -10.80
N VAL A 114 12.23 5.58 -11.26
CA VAL A 114 11.48 4.32 -11.30
C VAL A 114 12.17 3.29 -12.19
N ALA A 115 12.56 3.69 -13.40
CA ALA A 115 13.24 2.80 -14.34
C ALA A 115 14.59 2.31 -13.76
N ARG A 116 15.31 3.17 -13.07
CA ARG A 116 16.56 2.81 -12.39
C ARG A 116 16.30 1.77 -11.27
N PHE A 117 15.28 1.97 -10.47
CA PHE A 117 14.89 1.00 -9.46
C PHE A 117 14.62 -0.38 -10.06
N VAL A 118 13.85 -0.42 -11.15
CA VAL A 118 13.53 -1.70 -11.83
C VAL A 118 14.80 -2.37 -12.35
N SER A 119 15.65 -1.62 -13.05
CA SER A 119 16.85 -2.19 -13.68
C SER A 119 17.94 -2.57 -12.69
N GLU A 120 18.12 -1.80 -11.63
CA GLU A 120 19.24 -1.99 -10.68
C GLU A 120 18.86 -2.86 -9.47
N LYS A 121 17.61 -2.82 -9.02
CA LYS A 121 17.18 -3.51 -7.81
C LYS A 121 16.24 -4.67 -8.07
N LEU A 122 15.18 -4.44 -8.84
CA LEU A 122 14.12 -5.44 -9.03
C LEU A 122 14.54 -6.54 -10.02
N SER A 123 15.00 -6.16 -11.20
CA SER A 123 15.37 -7.10 -12.26
C SER A 123 16.64 -7.90 -11.93
N THR A 124 17.42 -7.45 -10.98
CA THR A 124 18.66 -8.15 -10.55
C THR A 124 18.41 -9.25 -9.54
N LEU A 125 17.21 -9.35 -8.99
CA LEU A 125 16.87 -10.44 -8.08
C LEU A 125 16.87 -11.77 -8.84
N GLU A 126 17.54 -12.76 -8.27
CA GLU A 126 17.77 -14.06 -8.92
C GLU A 126 16.50 -14.76 -9.40
N SER A 127 15.43 -14.67 -8.61
CA SER A 127 14.16 -15.35 -8.92
C SER A 127 13.26 -14.55 -9.86
N VAL A 128 13.60 -13.32 -10.20
CA VAL A 128 12.81 -12.47 -11.10
C VAL A 128 13.16 -12.79 -12.54
N ASN A 129 12.18 -13.31 -13.30
CA ASN A 129 12.35 -13.70 -14.70
C ASN A 129 12.13 -12.52 -15.65
N SER A 130 11.07 -11.76 -15.42
CA SER A 130 10.74 -10.61 -16.26
C SER A 130 9.90 -9.59 -15.48
N THR A 131 9.95 -8.36 -15.94
CA THR A 131 9.19 -7.24 -15.37
C THR A 131 8.53 -6.43 -16.47
N SER A 132 7.35 -5.89 -16.19
CA SER A 132 6.66 -4.93 -17.05
C SER A 132 6.22 -3.75 -16.21
N THR A 133 6.68 -2.56 -16.55
CA THR A 133 6.41 -1.34 -15.78
C THR A 133 5.33 -0.51 -16.45
N TYR A 134 4.31 -0.15 -15.67
CA TYR A 134 3.21 0.71 -16.11
C TYR A 134 3.20 1.96 -15.24
N PHE A 135 3.32 3.12 -15.87
CA PHE A 135 3.25 4.40 -15.19
C PHE A 135 1.81 4.87 -15.07
N VAL A 136 1.42 5.30 -13.88
CA VAL A 136 0.12 5.95 -13.67
C VAL A 136 0.21 7.36 -14.25
N LEU A 137 -0.61 7.65 -15.26
CA LEU A 137 -0.62 8.95 -15.93
C LEU A 137 -1.48 9.96 -15.19
N LYS A 138 -2.60 9.53 -14.64
CA LYS A 138 -3.54 10.37 -13.89
C LYS A 138 -4.34 9.53 -12.91
N LYS A 139 -4.52 10.05 -11.71
CA LYS A 139 -5.38 9.44 -10.69
C LYS A 139 -6.71 10.16 -10.67
N TYR A 140 -7.78 9.45 -10.96
CA TYR A 140 -9.14 10.00 -10.91
C TYR A 140 -9.78 9.87 -9.54
N LYS A 141 -9.41 8.83 -8.82
CA LYS A 141 -9.91 8.53 -7.49
C LYS A 141 -8.84 7.78 -6.70
N ILE A 142 -8.62 8.17 -5.46
CA ILE A 142 -7.66 7.55 -4.55
C ILE A 142 -8.43 7.06 -3.32
N GLY A 143 -8.36 5.75 -3.04
CA GLY A 143 -9.20 5.18 -2.02
C GLY A 143 -10.67 5.46 -2.33
N ARG A 144 -11.32 6.26 -1.51
CA ARG A 144 -12.71 6.71 -1.73
C ARG A 144 -12.81 8.18 -2.12
N ALA A 145 -11.67 8.87 -2.18
CA ALA A 145 -11.63 10.30 -2.49
C ALA A 145 -11.53 10.52 -4.00
N SER A 146 -12.40 11.39 -4.51
CA SER A 146 -12.34 11.86 -5.89
C SER A 146 -11.19 12.86 -6.05
N CYS A 147 -10.38 12.71 -7.10
CA CYS A 147 -9.27 13.63 -7.42
C CYS A 147 -9.75 14.82 -8.26
N ARG A 148 -11.02 15.21 -8.15
CA ARG A 148 -11.55 16.38 -8.84
C ARG A 148 -11.03 17.65 -8.17
N GLU A 149 -10.77 18.68 -8.99
CA GLU A 149 -10.59 20.02 -8.47
C GLU A 149 -11.87 20.45 -7.75
N ARG A 150 -11.73 20.93 -6.53
CA ARG A 150 -12.83 21.59 -5.86
C ARG A 150 -13.05 22.94 -6.56
N VAL A 151 -14.13 23.02 -7.27
CA VAL A 151 -14.58 24.26 -7.86
C VAL A 151 -15.04 25.19 -6.73
#